data_6489012f1f9c9c10216bbe03cf5e2777
#
_entry.id   6489012f1f9c9c10216bbe03cf5e2777
#
_cell.length_a   1.000
_cell.length_b   1.000
_cell.length_c   1.000
_cell.angle_alpha   90.00
_cell.angle_beta   90.00
_cell.angle_gamma   90.00
#
_symmetry.space_group_name_H-M   'P 1'
#
loop_
_entity.id
_entity.type
_entity.pdbx_description
1 polymer ?
#
loop_
_entity_poly.entity_id
_entity_poly.type
_entity_poly.pdbx_seq_one_letter_code
_entity_poly.pdbx_strand_id
1 'polypeptide(L)' 'MKKIYSKIESINGSVITVRATDVKYGELAEIETSFGTSLAEVNRIAGDLVSLQVFAGGRGVSTGDKIRFLGHEMQ' A
#
# COMPACT_ATOMS: atom_id res chain seq x y z
N MET A 1 -6.09 15.76 -8.91
CA MET A 1 -5.48 14.73 -8.13
C MET A 1 -5.60 13.37 -8.79
N LYS A 2 -4.54 12.63 -8.76
CA LYS A 2 -4.47 11.36 -9.44
C LYS A 2 -4.57 10.22 -8.44
N LYS A 3 -5.39 9.23 -8.75
CA LYS A 3 -5.47 8.03 -7.93
C LYS A 3 -4.87 6.89 -8.70
N ILE A 4 -3.92 6.22 -8.06
CA ILE A 4 -3.21 5.12 -8.70
C ILE A 4 -3.58 3.83 -7.98
N TYR A 5 -4.09 2.90 -8.74
CA TYR A 5 -4.41 1.58 -8.21
C TYR A 5 -3.32 0.62 -8.62
N SER A 6 -2.79 -0.11 -7.66
CA SER A 6 -1.71 -1.05 -7.91
C SER A 6 -2.11 -2.42 -7.42
N LYS A 7 -1.49 -3.41 -8.03
CA LYS A 7 -1.68 -4.80 -7.60
C LYS A 7 -0.63 -5.15 -6.57
N ILE A 8 -1.02 -5.98 -5.63
CA ILE A 8 -0.12 -6.47 -4.62
C ILE A 8 0.72 -7.58 -5.22
N GLU A 9 2.05 -7.43 -5.14
CA GLU A 9 2.97 -8.45 -5.64
C GLU A 9 3.18 -9.53 -4.60
N SER A 10 3.31 -9.16 -3.35
CA SER A 10 3.54 -10.13 -2.30
C SER A 10 3.13 -9.54 -0.96
N ILE A 11 2.85 -10.43 -0.04
CA ILE A 11 2.46 -10.07 1.33
C ILE A 11 3.35 -10.87 2.25
N ASN A 12 3.98 -10.19 3.19
CA ASN A 12 4.85 -10.83 4.16
C ASN A 12 4.59 -10.21 5.52
N GLY A 13 3.71 -10.86 6.27
CA GLY A 13 3.29 -10.30 7.55
C GLY A 13 2.49 -9.03 7.32
N SER A 14 2.93 -7.95 7.95
CA SER A 14 2.28 -6.66 7.79
C SER A 14 2.93 -5.80 6.72
N VAL A 15 3.84 -6.37 5.94
CA VAL A 15 4.52 -5.64 4.87
C VAL A 15 3.99 -6.14 3.54
N ILE A 16 3.59 -5.19 2.70
CA ILE A 16 3.03 -5.49 1.39
C ILE A 16 3.94 -4.89 0.34
N THR A 17 4.25 -5.66 -0.69
CA THR A 17 5.05 -5.17 -1.79
C THR A 17 4.18 -5.03 -3.02
N VAL A 18 4.27 -3.86 -3.66
CA VAL A 18 3.49 -3.57 -4.85
C VAL A 18 4.40 -2.92 -5.88
N ARG A 19 3.94 -2.90 -7.13
CA ARG A 19 4.61 -2.16 -8.17
C ARG A 19 3.89 -0.85 -8.37
N ALA A 20 4.66 0.24 -8.26
CA ALA A 20 4.08 1.57 -8.40
C ALA A 20 5.18 2.55 -8.77
N THR A 21 4.77 3.65 -9.39
CA THR A 21 5.68 4.74 -9.73
C THR A 21 5.13 6.02 -9.16
N ASP A 22 6.00 7.03 -9.07
CA ASP A 22 5.61 8.35 -8.55
C ASP A 22 5.10 8.28 -7.12
N VAL A 23 5.71 7.40 -6.33
CA VAL A 23 5.35 7.22 -4.94
C VAL A 23 6.53 7.70 -4.10
N LYS A 24 6.24 8.29 -2.95
CA LYS A 24 7.25 8.84 -2.08
C LYS A 24 7.25 8.13 -0.73
N TYR A 25 8.39 8.19 -0.07
CA TYR A 25 8.48 7.68 1.29
C TYR A 25 7.49 8.42 2.19
N GLY A 26 6.85 7.65 3.05
CA GLY A 26 5.89 8.24 3.97
C GLY A 26 4.51 8.46 3.39
N GLU A 27 4.35 8.23 2.11
CA GLU A 27 3.05 8.41 1.48
C GLU A 27 2.07 7.38 2.01
N LEU A 28 0.83 7.83 2.23
CA LEU A 28 -0.20 6.93 2.73
C LEU A 28 -0.92 6.25 1.58
N ALA A 29 -1.41 5.06 1.87
CA ALA A 29 -2.18 4.29 0.91
C ALA A 29 -3.35 3.62 1.63
N GLU A 30 -4.40 3.39 0.89
CA GLU A 30 -5.56 2.64 1.36
C GLU A 30 -5.58 1.29 0.67
N ILE A 31 -5.86 0.26 1.44
CA ILE A 31 -5.98 -1.08 0.90
C ILE A 31 -7.43 -1.51 1.08
N GLU A 32 -8.08 -1.84 -0.02
CA GLU A 32 -9.46 -2.30 0.02
C GLU A 32 -9.46 -3.82 0.14
N THR A 33 -9.87 -4.30 1.29
CA THR A 33 -9.92 -5.73 1.55
C THR A 33 -11.35 -6.20 1.68
N SER A 34 -11.52 -7.51 1.77
CA SER A 34 -12.84 -8.08 1.99
C SER A 34 -13.43 -7.67 3.34
N PHE A 35 -12.59 -7.23 4.26
CA PHE A 35 -13.02 -6.88 5.61
C PHE A 35 -13.08 -5.38 5.83
N GLY A 36 -12.86 -4.60 4.79
CA GLY A 36 -12.90 -3.15 4.93
C GLY A 36 -11.62 -2.53 4.39
N THR A 37 -11.41 -1.28 4.77
CA THR A 37 -10.26 -0.52 4.30
C THR A 37 -9.20 -0.48 5.38
N SER A 38 -7.96 -0.74 5.00
CA SER A 38 -6.81 -0.63 5.88
C SER A 38 -5.91 0.48 5.37
N LEU A 39 -5.15 1.07 6.29
CA LEU A 39 -4.18 2.10 5.92
C LEU A 39 -2.78 1.54 5.98
N ALA A 40 -1.94 2.03 5.10
CA ALA A 40 -0.54 1.64 5.07
C ALA A 40 0.30 2.84 4.70
N GLU A 41 1.60 2.71 4.94
CA GLU A 41 2.53 3.80 4.68
C GLU A 41 3.71 3.24 3.90
N VAL A 42 4.16 4.00 2.91
CA VAL A 42 5.32 3.62 2.11
C VAL A 42 6.57 3.71 2.99
N ASN A 43 7.25 2.57 3.19
CA ASN A 43 8.45 2.58 3.99
C ASN A 43 9.70 2.19 3.20
N ARG A 44 9.55 1.77 1.95
CA ARG A 44 10.72 1.41 1.16
C ARG A 44 10.38 1.49 -0.32
N ILE A 45 11.32 2.01 -1.09
CA ILE A 45 11.16 2.11 -2.54
C ILE A 45 12.43 1.57 -3.18
N ALA A 46 12.28 0.60 -4.06
CA ALA A 46 13.40 0.03 -4.79
C ALA A 46 12.98 -0.07 -6.25
N GLY A 47 13.35 0.93 -7.03
CA GLY A 47 12.88 0.98 -8.41
C GLY A 47 11.39 1.19 -8.45
N ASP A 48 10.67 0.27 -9.06
CA ASP A 48 9.22 0.33 -9.08
C ASP A 48 8.59 -0.63 -8.06
N LEU A 49 9.41 -1.24 -7.21
CA LEU A 49 8.89 -2.07 -6.13
C LEU A 49 8.80 -1.23 -4.87
N VAL A 50 7.61 -1.15 -4.33
CA VAL A 50 7.32 -0.31 -3.18
C VAL A 50 6.84 -1.19 -2.05
N SER A 51 7.42 -1.02 -0.87
CA SER A 51 7.00 -1.76 0.31
C SER A 51 6.17 -0.84 1.19
N LEU A 52 5.06 -1.38 1.65
CA LEU A 52 4.11 -0.66 2.48
C LEU A 52 3.99 -1.35 3.82
N GLN A 53 4.00 -0.56 4.88
CA GLN A 53 3.75 -1.08 6.21
C GLN A 53 2.29 -0.85 6.54
N VAL A 54 1.57 -1.93 6.77
CA VAL A 54 0.17 -1.83 7.16
C VAL A 54 0.11 -1.47 8.64
N PHE A 55 -0.71 -0.47 8.97
CA PHE A 55 -0.73 0.03 10.34
C PHE A 55 -1.39 -0.96 11.28
N ALA A 56 -2.63 -1.19 11.11
CA ALA A 56 -3.32 -2.07 12.03
C ALA A 56 -4.15 -3.00 11.20
N GLY A 57 -4.20 -4.23 11.65
CA GLY A 57 -5.11 -5.15 11.04
C GLY A 57 -4.77 -5.50 9.61
N GLY A 58 -3.53 -5.79 9.33
CA GLY A 58 -3.19 -6.32 8.02
C GLY A 58 -3.93 -7.61 7.73
N ARG A 59 -4.81 -7.99 8.62
CA ARG A 59 -5.61 -9.17 8.47
C ARG A 59 -6.55 -9.01 7.28
N GLY A 60 -6.66 -10.05 6.49
CA GLY A 60 -7.59 -10.04 5.38
C GLY A 60 -7.01 -9.48 4.09
N VAL A 61 -5.81 -8.93 4.11
CA VAL A 61 -5.19 -8.46 2.90
C VAL A 61 -4.77 -9.65 2.05
N SER A 62 -5.08 -9.59 0.77
CA SER A 62 -4.70 -10.64 -0.15
C SER A 62 -4.18 -10.03 -1.44
N THR A 63 -3.52 -10.83 -2.25
CA THR A 63 -2.89 -10.32 -3.47
C THR A 63 -3.91 -9.82 -4.49
N GLY A 64 -5.18 -10.17 -4.30
CA GLY A 64 -6.21 -9.67 -5.19
C GLY A 64 -6.78 -8.32 -4.77
N ASP A 65 -6.36 -7.82 -3.62
CA ASP A 65 -6.89 -6.55 -3.13
C ASP A 65 -6.29 -5.38 -3.88
N LYS A 66 -6.95 -4.25 -3.78
CA LYS A 66 -6.54 -3.04 -4.49
C LYS A 66 -5.89 -2.07 -3.54
N ILE A 67 -4.90 -1.36 -4.04
CA ILE A 67 -4.20 -0.34 -3.27
C ILE A 67 -4.34 0.98 -3.98
N ARG A 68 -4.72 1.99 -3.22
CA ARG A 68 -4.86 3.34 -3.73
C ARG A 68 -3.95 4.26 -2.93
N PHE A 69 -3.03 4.91 -3.63
CA PHE A 69 -2.13 5.85 -2.99
C PHE A 69 -2.82 7.19 -2.83
N LEU A 70 -2.64 7.79 -1.67
CA LEU A 70 -3.35 9.02 -1.35
C LEU A 70 -2.58 10.27 -1.72
N GLY A 71 -1.29 10.13 -2.00
CA GLY A 71 -0.50 11.25 -2.49
C GLY A 71 -0.06 12.23 -1.44
N HIS A 72 -0.12 11.85 -0.18
CA HIS A 72 0.33 12.74 0.88
C HIS A 72 0.76 11.93 2.08
N GLU A 73 1.50 12.59 2.95
CA GLU A 73 2.01 11.97 4.15
C GLU A 73 1.04 12.18 5.30
N MET A 74 1.18 11.31 6.29
CA MET A 74 0.42 11.47 7.52
C MET A 74 0.87 12.72 8.25
N GLN A 75 -0.06 13.44 8.79
CA GLN A 75 0.26 14.66 9.52
C GLN A 75 -0.30 14.61 10.92
#